data_541819c4f22bbd21b56ebdc6500974e9
#
_entry.id   541819c4f22bbd21b56ebdc6500974e9
#
_cell.length_a   1.000
_cell.length_b   1.000
_cell.length_c   1.000
_cell.angle_alpha   90.00
_cell.angle_beta   90.00
_cell.angle_gamma   90.00
#
_symmetry.space_group_name_H-M   'P 1'
#
loop_
_entity.id
_entity.type
_entity.pdbx_description
1 polymer ?
#
loop_
_entity_poly.entity_id
_entity_poly.type
_entity_poly.pdbx_seq_one_letter_code
_entity_poly.pdbx_strand_id
1 'polypeptide(L)'
;MENIWGPQRKTGNMEEESLREENRKAHEEDERFRMTAVKAAGQVRQRMRCATGESDEVIRRKFMLPERYILTLMTVETLGQERMLLDLMAGGRLGADLVLCGRRSFYADMLLRTARDRRLALRTNFIYEYSPEELSAFFRMADGLVYLPRKWGR
;
A
#
# COMPACT_ATOMS: atom_id res chain seq x y z
N MET A 1 -62.02 -10.66 -18.60
CA MET A 1 -60.88 -11.07 -17.76
C MET A 1 -59.66 -10.28 -18.25
N GLU A 2 -59.31 -9.26 -17.53
CA GLU A 2 -58.18 -8.37 -17.88
C GLU A 2 -56.90 -9.00 -17.37
N ASN A 3 -55.92 -9.12 -18.25
CA ASN A 3 -54.57 -9.58 -17.93
C ASN A 3 -53.85 -8.57 -17.03
N ILE A 4 -53.64 -8.91 -15.76
CA ILE A 4 -52.93 -8.13 -14.74
C ILE A 4 -51.39 -8.26 -14.85
N TRP A 5 -50.85 -8.74 -15.93
CA TRP A 5 -49.40 -8.86 -16.17
C TRP A 5 -48.94 -7.76 -17.12
N GLY A 6 -48.88 -6.52 -16.61
CA GLY A 6 -48.16 -5.43 -17.23
C GLY A 6 -46.63 -5.55 -17.06
N PRO A 7 -45.83 -4.84 -17.84
CA PRO A 7 -44.40 -5.13 -18.06
C PRO A 7 -43.53 -4.71 -16.90
N GLN A 8 -43.21 -5.64 -15.98
CA GLN A 8 -42.27 -5.42 -14.88
C GLN A 8 -40.81 -5.81 -15.19
N ARG A 9 -40.43 -5.96 -16.47
CA ARG A 9 -39.08 -6.46 -16.82
C ARG A 9 -38.05 -5.40 -17.20
N LYS A 10 -38.33 -4.10 -17.07
CA LYS A 10 -37.39 -3.05 -17.50
C LYS A 10 -36.54 -2.43 -16.39
N THR A 11 -36.92 -2.58 -15.15
CA THR A 11 -36.16 -1.97 -14.02
C THR A 11 -34.91 -2.77 -13.61
N GLY A 12 -34.92 -4.08 -13.67
CA GLY A 12 -33.77 -4.92 -13.33
C GLY A 12 -32.58 -4.74 -14.28
N ASN A 13 -32.82 -4.44 -15.55
CA ASN A 13 -31.75 -4.26 -16.54
C ASN A 13 -31.00 -2.94 -16.37
N MET A 14 -31.66 -1.88 -15.92
CA MET A 14 -31.04 -0.56 -15.70
C MET A 14 -30.17 -0.55 -14.44
N GLU A 15 -30.57 -1.25 -13.39
CA GLU A 15 -29.76 -1.37 -12.16
C GLU A 15 -28.52 -2.22 -12.37
N GLU A 16 -28.62 -3.31 -13.13
CA GLU A 16 -27.45 -4.14 -13.49
C GLU A 16 -26.48 -3.40 -14.42
N GLU A 17 -26.96 -2.62 -15.38
CA GLU A 17 -26.09 -1.78 -16.24
C GLU A 17 -25.40 -0.69 -15.44
N SER A 18 -26.09 -0.05 -14.50
CA SER A 18 -25.51 0.97 -13.61
C SER A 18 -24.39 0.37 -12.74
N LEU A 19 -24.63 -0.79 -12.13
CA LEU A 19 -23.63 -1.50 -11.33
C LEU A 19 -22.41 -1.95 -12.14
N ARG A 20 -22.61 -2.39 -13.37
CA ARG A 20 -21.51 -2.75 -14.29
C ARG A 20 -20.68 -1.54 -14.67
N GLU A 21 -21.31 -0.39 -14.91
CA GLU A 21 -20.62 0.85 -15.25
C GLU A 21 -19.83 1.40 -14.05
N GLU A 22 -20.39 1.36 -12.82
CA GLU A 22 -19.68 1.74 -11.60
C GLU A 22 -18.45 0.83 -11.34
N ASN A 23 -18.60 -0.48 -11.48
CA ASN A 23 -17.51 -1.43 -11.34
C ASN A 23 -16.41 -1.22 -12.39
N ARG A 24 -16.78 -0.89 -13.62
CA ARG A 24 -15.83 -0.58 -14.70
C ARG A 24 -15.03 0.67 -14.38
N LYS A 25 -15.69 1.74 -13.94
CA LYS A 25 -15.04 3.00 -13.53
C LYS A 25 -14.10 2.80 -12.36
N ALA A 26 -14.52 2.06 -11.33
CA ALA A 26 -13.68 1.74 -10.18
C ALA A 26 -12.43 0.95 -10.60
N HIS A 27 -12.57 0.02 -11.54
CA HIS A 27 -11.42 -0.74 -12.04
C HIS A 27 -10.45 0.12 -12.87
N GLU A 28 -10.97 1.02 -13.71
CA GLU A 28 -10.16 1.98 -14.49
C GLU A 28 -9.42 2.97 -13.57
N GLU A 29 -10.04 3.42 -12.49
CA GLU A 29 -9.43 4.28 -11.49
C GLU A 29 -8.32 3.55 -10.73
N ASP A 30 -8.53 2.30 -10.35
CA ASP A 30 -7.55 1.45 -9.68
C ASP A 30 -6.32 1.19 -10.58
N GLU A 31 -6.53 0.91 -11.85
CA GLU A 31 -5.43 0.77 -12.82
C GLU A 31 -4.65 2.07 -13.02
N ARG A 32 -5.32 3.21 -13.14
CA ARG A 32 -4.66 4.52 -13.23
C ARG A 32 -3.83 4.82 -11.99
N PHE A 33 -4.36 4.49 -10.82
CA PHE A 33 -3.66 4.64 -9.55
C PHE A 33 -2.40 3.77 -9.50
N ARG A 34 -2.49 2.50 -9.86
CA ARG A 34 -1.35 1.58 -9.95
C ARG A 34 -0.27 2.10 -10.89
N MET A 35 -0.64 2.56 -12.07
CA MET A 35 0.29 3.13 -13.04
C MET A 35 0.97 4.40 -12.53
N THR A 36 0.25 5.27 -11.83
CA THR A 36 0.80 6.49 -11.24
C THR A 36 1.76 6.18 -10.10
N ALA A 37 1.41 5.24 -9.24
CA ALA A 37 2.27 4.78 -8.14
C ALA A 37 3.58 4.15 -8.66
N VAL A 38 3.50 3.32 -9.69
CA VAL A 38 4.67 2.70 -10.33
C VAL A 38 5.57 3.75 -10.97
N LYS A 39 5.02 4.75 -11.66
CA LYS A 39 5.80 5.86 -12.23
C LYS A 39 6.46 6.71 -11.16
N ALA A 40 5.75 7.06 -10.09
CA ALA A 40 6.29 7.83 -8.98
C ALA A 40 7.44 7.07 -8.30
N ALA A 41 7.29 5.80 -8.03
CA ALA A 41 8.33 4.93 -7.48
C ALA A 41 9.57 4.85 -8.40
N GLY A 42 9.37 4.74 -9.70
CA GLY A 42 10.44 4.74 -10.70
C GLY A 42 11.23 6.05 -10.73
N GLN A 43 10.55 7.19 -10.68
CA GLN A 43 11.20 8.51 -10.65
C GLN A 43 11.96 8.75 -9.35
N VAL A 44 11.42 8.34 -8.22
CA VAL A 44 12.09 8.42 -6.92
C VAL A 44 13.35 7.55 -6.92
N ARG A 45 13.27 6.31 -7.42
CA ARG A 45 14.43 5.43 -7.58
C ARG A 45 15.54 6.05 -8.41
N GLN A 46 15.20 6.71 -9.51
CA GLN A 46 16.17 7.32 -10.41
C GLN A 46 16.88 8.53 -9.78
N ARG A 47 16.17 9.35 -9.02
CA ARG A 47 16.74 10.51 -8.30
C ARG A 47 17.61 10.09 -7.11
N MET A 48 17.32 8.98 -6.47
CA MET A 48 18.03 8.51 -5.27
C MET A 48 19.26 7.64 -5.54
N ARG A 49 19.56 7.32 -6.79
CA ARG A 49 20.72 6.50 -7.18
C ARG A 49 22.09 7.11 -6.88
N CYS A 50 22.16 8.37 -6.48
CA CYS A 50 23.41 9.14 -6.44
C CYS A 50 23.97 9.44 -5.05
N ALA A 51 23.46 8.88 -3.94
CA ALA A 51 23.70 9.52 -2.64
C ALA A 51 24.22 8.62 -1.49
N THR A 52 24.65 7.39 -1.70
CA THR A 52 25.10 6.58 -0.57
C THR A 52 26.58 6.19 -0.64
N GLY A 53 27.33 6.51 0.43
CA GLY A 53 28.68 6.04 0.66
C GLY A 53 28.77 4.61 1.21
N GLU A 54 27.67 4.02 1.65
CA GLU A 54 27.61 2.64 2.15
C GLU A 54 27.00 1.71 1.09
N SER A 55 27.51 0.46 1.02
CA SER A 55 26.94 -0.52 0.10
C SER A 55 25.53 -0.93 0.57
N ASP A 56 24.65 -1.23 -0.36
CA ASP A 56 23.28 -1.67 -0.10
C ASP A 56 23.23 -2.90 0.82
N GLU A 57 24.21 -3.78 0.69
CA GLU A 57 24.33 -4.98 1.52
C GLU A 57 24.60 -4.66 3.00
N VAL A 58 25.42 -3.67 3.28
CA VAL A 58 25.69 -3.21 4.67
C VAL A 58 24.42 -2.65 5.28
N ILE A 59 23.68 -1.82 4.55
CA ILE A 59 22.42 -1.25 5.00
C ILE A 59 21.36 -2.33 5.19
N ARG A 60 21.28 -3.29 4.29
CA ARG A 60 20.37 -4.44 4.40
C ARG A 60 20.58 -5.21 5.71
N ARG A 61 21.83 -5.49 6.05
CA ARG A 61 22.18 -6.19 7.29
C ARG A 61 21.91 -5.35 8.53
N LYS A 62 22.29 -4.07 8.49
CA LYS A 62 22.10 -3.14 9.61
C LYS A 62 20.64 -3.06 10.05
N PHE A 63 19.72 -3.01 9.12
CA PHE A 63 18.29 -2.88 9.36
C PHE A 63 17.52 -4.20 9.23
N MET A 64 18.20 -5.31 8.98
CA MET A 64 17.57 -6.62 8.74
C MET A 64 16.49 -6.58 7.68
N LEU A 65 16.77 -5.88 6.56
CA LEU A 65 15.81 -5.74 5.46
C LEU A 65 15.61 -7.09 4.75
N PRO A 66 14.36 -7.48 4.46
CA PRO A 66 14.06 -8.64 3.64
C PRO A 66 14.64 -8.51 2.22
N GLU A 67 14.82 -9.61 1.52
CA GLU A 67 15.21 -9.59 0.11
C GLU A 67 14.17 -8.89 -0.76
N ARG A 68 12.90 -9.15 -0.47
CA ARG A 68 11.76 -8.58 -1.19
C ARG A 68 10.81 -7.92 -0.20
N TYR A 69 10.57 -6.64 -0.41
CA TYR A 69 9.68 -5.90 0.46
C TYR A 69 9.00 -4.73 -0.24
N ILE A 70 7.86 -4.37 0.31
CA ILE A 70 7.17 -3.13 0.02
C ILE A 70 7.50 -2.14 1.13
N LEU A 71 7.88 -0.94 0.73
CA LEU A 71 8.16 0.15 1.66
C LEU A 71 6.91 1.03 1.83
N THR A 72 6.62 1.38 3.06
CA THR A 72 5.63 2.43 3.38
C THR A 72 6.18 3.40 4.42
N LEU A 73 5.82 4.66 4.25
CA LEU A 73 6.19 5.71 5.20
C LEU A 73 5.02 5.96 6.14
N MET A 74 5.25 5.80 7.44
CA MET A 74 4.27 6.11 8.47
C MET A 74 4.27 7.62 8.73
N THR A 75 3.29 8.32 8.20
CA THR A 75 3.09 9.75 8.41
C THR A 75 1.70 10.04 8.93
N VAL A 76 1.48 11.24 9.46
CA VAL A 76 0.12 11.68 9.85
C VAL A 76 -0.83 11.72 8.65
N GLU A 77 -0.28 11.92 7.46
CA GLU A 77 -1.05 11.99 6.22
C GLU A 77 -1.47 10.62 5.70
N THR A 78 -0.79 9.56 6.10
CA THR A 78 -1.03 8.18 5.64
C THR A 78 -1.73 7.31 6.65
N LEU A 79 -2.31 7.90 7.70
CA LEU A 79 -3.04 7.16 8.73
C LEU A 79 -4.13 6.25 8.12
N GLY A 80 -4.02 4.96 8.39
CA GLY A 80 -4.97 3.95 7.93
C GLY A 80 -4.49 3.09 6.75
N GLN A 81 -3.55 3.57 5.92
CA GLN A 81 -3.02 2.76 4.81
C GLN A 81 -2.22 1.55 5.31
N GLU A 82 -1.46 1.73 6.37
CA GLU A 82 -0.63 0.67 6.95
C GLU A 82 -1.50 -0.46 7.50
N ARG A 83 -2.62 -0.11 8.13
CA ARG A 83 -3.59 -1.11 8.60
C ARG A 83 -4.20 -1.88 7.44
N MET A 84 -4.53 -1.20 6.36
CA MET A 84 -5.01 -1.85 5.13
C MET A 84 -3.96 -2.81 4.56
N LEU A 85 -2.69 -2.44 4.56
CA LEU A 85 -1.60 -3.31 4.11
C LEU A 85 -1.47 -4.55 4.99
N LEU A 86 -1.58 -4.41 6.31
CA LEU A 86 -1.60 -5.54 7.24
C LEU A 86 -2.81 -6.45 7.00
N ASP A 87 -3.97 -5.91 6.69
CA ASP A 87 -5.16 -6.68 6.32
C ASP A 87 -4.94 -7.48 5.03
N LEU A 88 -4.33 -6.87 4.02
CA LEU A 88 -4.00 -7.56 2.76
C LEU A 88 -2.97 -8.66 2.96
N MET A 89 -1.97 -8.47 3.82
CA MET A 89 -0.99 -9.50 4.18
C MET A 89 -1.65 -10.66 4.91
N ALA A 90 -2.48 -10.37 5.90
CA ALA A 90 -3.20 -11.39 6.68
C ALA A 90 -4.14 -12.23 5.80
N GLY A 91 -4.74 -11.62 4.78
CA GLY A 91 -5.59 -12.29 3.80
C GLY A 91 -4.82 -13.01 2.68
N GLY A 92 -3.49 -13.03 2.71
CA GLY A 92 -2.65 -13.68 1.68
C GLY A 92 -2.64 -12.95 0.34
N ARG A 93 -3.11 -11.70 0.28
CA ARG A 93 -3.17 -10.90 -0.96
C ARG A 93 -1.88 -10.12 -1.24
N LEU A 94 -1.02 -9.98 -0.26
CA LEU A 94 0.28 -9.35 -0.39
C LEU A 94 1.38 -10.39 -0.13
N GLY A 95 2.09 -10.77 -1.18
CA GLY A 95 3.12 -11.81 -1.14
C GLY A 95 4.52 -11.33 -0.77
N ALA A 96 4.69 -10.03 -0.49
CA ALA A 96 5.97 -9.44 -0.08
C ALA A 96 5.93 -9.07 1.41
N ASP A 97 7.10 -8.96 2.01
CA ASP A 97 7.25 -8.43 3.36
C ASP A 97 7.03 -6.91 3.36
N LEU A 98 6.72 -6.34 4.51
CA LEU A 98 6.42 -4.93 4.67
C LEU A 98 7.48 -4.26 5.54
N VAL A 99 8.08 -3.20 5.04
CA VAL A 99 8.98 -2.32 5.78
C VAL A 99 8.28 -0.99 6.02
N LEU A 100 8.13 -0.62 7.28
CA LEU A 100 7.43 0.59 7.71
C LEU A 100 8.45 1.54 8.33
N CYS A 101 8.66 2.69 7.69
CA CYS A 101 9.58 3.71 8.16
C CYS A 101 8.81 4.93 8.68
N GLY A 102 9.22 5.44 9.82
CA GLY A 102 8.61 6.63 10.39
C GLY A 102 9.05 6.92 11.81
N ARG A 103 8.41 7.89 12.43
CA ARG A 103 8.67 8.22 13.83
C ARG A 103 7.93 7.26 14.76
N ARG A 104 8.56 6.95 15.88
CA ARG A 104 7.88 6.25 16.96
C ARG A 104 6.71 7.09 17.47
N SER A 105 5.55 6.47 17.56
CA SER A 105 4.31 7.12 17.96
C SER A 105 3.34 6.11 18.53
N PHE A 106 2.31 6.56 19.20
CA PHE A 106 1.22 5.70 19.66
C PHE A 106 0.59 4.90 18.49
N TYR A 107 0.47 5.53 17.33
CA TYR A 107 -0.04 4.88 16.12
C TYR A 107 0.89 3.75 15.65
N ALA A 108 2.21 3.99 15.62
CA ALA A 108 3.18 2.96 15.27
C ALA A 108 3.15 1.77 16.26
N ASP A 109 3.03 2.04 17.54
CA ASP A 109 2.90 1.00 18.56
C ASP A 109 1.60 0.19 18.40
N MET A 110 0.50 0.85 18.03
CA MET A 110 -0.75 0.18 17.70
C MET A 110 -0.64 -0.73 16.47
N LEU A 111 0.03 -0.27 15.42
CA LEU A 111 0.30 -1.08 14.22
C LEU A 111 1.16 -2.30 14.55
N LEU A 112 2.19 -2.13 15.38
CA LEU A 112 3.05 -3.22 15.82
C LEU A 112 2.27 -4.30 16.58
N ARG A 113 1.37 -3.89 17.48
CA ARG A 113 0.46 -4.81 18.17
C ARG A 113 -0.45 -5.53 17.18
N THR A 114 -1.06 -4.80 16.24
CA THR A 114 -1.90 -5.38 15.19
C THR A 114 -1.14 -6.42 14.37
N ALA A 115 0.11 -6.13 13.99
CA ALA A 115 0.94 -7.08 13.25
C ALA A 115 1.23 -8.36 14.06
N ARG A 116 1.49 -8.23 15.36
CA ARG A 116 1.68 -9.36 16.27
C ARG A 116 0.41 -10.21 16.42
N ASP A 117 -0.73 -9.57 16.65
CA ASP A 117 -2.02 -10.24 16.83
C ASP A 117 -2.42 -11.02 15.57
N ARG A 118 -2.04 -10.54 14.40
CA ARG A 118 -2.27 -11.19 13.11
C ARG A 118 -1.17 -12.16 12.69
N ARG A 119 -0.19 -12.43 13.56
CA ARG A 119 0.97 -13.30 13.29
C ARG A 119 1.83 -12.84 12.11
N LEU A 120 1.92 -11.53 11.90
CA LEU A 120 2.70 -10.91 10.82
C LEU A 120 4.03 -10.33 11.32
N ALA A 121 4.41 -10.54 12.57
CA ALA A 121 5.60 -9.95 13.18
C ALA A 121 6.90 -10.27 12.43
N LEU A 122 7.01 -11.48 11.87
CA LEU A 122 8.19 -11.90 11.08
C LEU A 122 8.20 -11.37 9.64
N ARG A 123 7.08 -10.84 9.18
CA ARG A 123 6.92 -10.29 7.83
C ARG A 123 6.79 -8.79 7.80
N THR A 124 6.90 -8.13 8.97
CA THR A 124 6.82 -6.68 9.12
C THR A 124 8.07 -6.18 9.83
N ASN A 125 8.69 -5.14 9.29
CA ASN A 125 9.86 -4.51 9.87
C ASN A 125 9.57 -3.03 10.10
N PHE A 126 9.62 -2.59 11.36
CA PHE A 126 9.39 -1.21 11.78
C PHE A 126 10.73 -0.53 12.01
N ILE A 127 11.03 0.53 11.27
CA ILE A 127 12.27 1.28 11.35
C ILE A 127 11.97 2.71 11.77
N TYR A 128 12.49 3.14 12.89
CA TYR A 128 12.22 4.47 13.48
C TYR A 128 13.38 5.42 13.38
N GLU A 129 14.62 4.90 13.35
CA GLU A 129 15.84 5.68 13.33
C GLU A 129 16.65 5.36 12.08
N TYR A 130 16.78 6.32 11.19
CA TYR A 130 17.51 6.21 9.94
C TYR A 130 17.93 7.59 9.44
N SER A 131 19.04 7.65 8.72
CA SER A 131 19.49 8.85 8.02
C SER A 131 18.75 9.04 6.69
N PRO A 132 18.78 10.24 6.09
CA PRO A 132 18.25 10.45 4.73
C PRO A 132 18.90 9.54 3.68
N GLU A 133 20.18 9.25 3.82
CA GLU A 133 20.94 8.37 2.94
C GLU A 133 20.49 6.93 3.07
N GLU A 134 20.27 6.47 4.30
CA GLU A 134 19.74 5.13 4.58
C GLU A 134 18.31 4.98 4.05
N LEU A 135 17.46 6.00 4.23
CA LEU A 135 16.12 6.02 3.65
C LEU A 135 16.18 5.91 2.12
N SER A 136 17.08 6.61 1.48
CA SER A 136 17.31 6.51 0.02
C SER A 136 17.68 5.08 -0.40
N ALA A 137 18.48 4.40 0.39
CA ALA A 137 18.81 2.99 0.15
C ALA A 137 17.59 2.07 0.33
N PHE A 138 16.73 2.33 1.32
CA PHE A 138 15.49 1.56 1.50
C PHE A 138 14.58 1.69 0.28
N PHE A 139 14.43 2.88 -0.29
CA PHE A 139 13.68 3.11 -1.53
C PHE A 139 14.30 2.37 -2.71
N ARG A 140 15.62 2.41 -2.83
CA ARG A 140 16.33 1.80 -3.96
C ARG A 140 16.21 0.28 -3.96
N MET A 141 16.22 -0.35 -2.80
CA MET A 141 16.16 -1.79 -2.63
C MET A 141 14.73 -2.36 -2.57
N ALA A 142 13.72 -1.52 -2.33
CA ALA A 142 12.33 -1.96 -2.25
C ALA A 142 11.80 -2.42 -3.60
N ASP A 143 10.94 -3.43 -3.60
CA ASP A 143 10.19 -3.85 -4.79
C ASP A 143 9.10 -2.85 -5.16
N GLY A 144 8.53 -2.18 -4.18
CA GLY A 144 7.52 -1.16 -4.36
C GLY A 144 7.40 -0.22 -3.18
N LEU A 145 6.77 0.91 -3.43
CA LEU A 145 6.41 1.90 -2.43
C LEU A 145 4.90 2.08 -2.40
N VAL A 146 4.31 2.05 -1.21
CA VAL A 146 2.93 2.44 -1.01
C VAL A 146 2.88 3.74 -0.22
N TYR A 147 2.29 4.74 -0.83
CA TYR A 147 2.04 6.05 -0.22
C TYR A 147 0.66 6.54 -0.67
N LEU A 148 -0.31 6.49 0.23
CA LEU A 148 -1.69 6.90 0.02
C LEU A 148 -1.99 8.10 0.90
N PRO A 149 -1.82 9.33 0.42
CA PRO A 149 -2.13 10.51 1.21
C PRO A 149 -3.64 10.63 1.47
N ARG A 150 -4.00 11.06 2.66
CA ARG A 150 -5.39 11.15 3.16
C ARG A 150 -6.35 11.99 2.32
N LYS A 151 -5.82 12.81 1.41
CA LYS A 151 -6.62 13.70 0.55
C LYS A 151 -7.44 12.98 -0.53
N TRP A 152 -7.29 11.67 -0.67
CA TRP A 152 -8.01 10.87 -1.67
C TRP A 152 -9.34 10.30 -1.16
N GLY A 153 -9.75 10.61 0.07
CA GLY A 153 -10.95 10.10 0.72
C GLY A 153 -12.09 11.11 0.88
N ARG A 154 -12.17 12.11 0.02
CA ARG A 154 -13.32 13.04 0.02
C ARG A 154 -14.07 12.99 -1.27
#